data_658d244804a4d14902b0de053fd00633
#
_entry.id   658d244804a4d14902b0de053fd00633
#
_cell.length_a   1.000
_cell.length_b   1.000
_cell.length_c   1.000
_cell.angle_alpha   90.00
_cell.angle_beta   90.00
_cell.angle_gamma   90.00
#
_symmetry.space_group_name_H-M   'P 1'
#
loop_
_entity.id
_entity.type
_entity.pdbx_description
1 polymer ?
#
loop_
_entity_poly.entity_id
_entity_poly.type
_entity_poly.pdbx_seq_one_letter_code
_entity_poly.pdbx_strand_id
1 'polypeptide(L)'
;ICAALMWVLLAVYIKQNFGIAEARYSWLPTTNALMVVFLQVFITQFFKRYRDTQVMPIGAFFYAASMVIVGLSSQFWGFWLAMAVMTVGELITAPTATTFVANLAPPDQRGRYLGVFGLTWQVAMAIGPFAAGILSDTLGLRSPWFVSALVGLLSVYAFVLLDRRKKQSGLTSEHPHIQQENP
;
A
#
# COMPACT_ATOMS: atom_id res chain seq x y z
N ILE A 1 -6.19 1.05 -4.25
CA ILE A 1 -7.17 0.00 -4.58
C ILE A 1 -6.94 -1.22 -3.69
N CYS A 2 -5.78 -1.91 -3.68
CA CYS A 2 -5.55 -3.11 -2.85
C CYS A 2 -5.94 -2.90 -1.37
N ALA A 3 -5.45 -1.84 -0.74
CA ALA A 3 -5.80 -1.53 0.66
C ALA A 3 -7.31 -1.25 0.85
N ALA A 4 -7.95 -0.54 -0.09
CA ALA A 4 -9.38 -0.26 -0.01
C ALA A 4 -10.22 -1.56 -0.03
N LEU A 5 -9.86 -2.52 -0.89
CA LEU A 5 -10.52 -3.83 -0.92
C LEU A 5 -10.31 -4.60 0.38
N MET A 6 -9.09 -4.58 0.93
CA MET A 6 -8.80 -5.27 2.19
C MET A 6 -9.62 -4.69 3.35
N TRP A 7 -9.74 -3.37 3.44
CA TRP A 7 -10.46 -2.73 4.54
C TRP A 7 -11.99 -2.80 4.40
N VAL A 8 -12.53 -2.73 3.19
CA VAL A 8 -13.97 -2.63 2.97
C VAL A 8 -14.58 -3.97 2.59
N LEU A 9 -13.96 -4.69 1.64
CA LEU A 9 -14.59 -5.88 1.06
C LEU A 9 -14.26 -7.16 1.83
N LEU A 10 -13.09 -7.27 2.46
CA LEU A 10 -12.64 -8.52 3.06
C LEU A 10 -13.59 -9.04 4.13
N ALA A 11 -14.12 -8.16 4.99
CA ALA A 11 -15.05 -8.54 6.06
C ALA A 11 -16.30 -9.23 5.51
N VAL A 12 -16.91 -8.59 4.48
CA VAL A 12 -18.10 -9.11 3.82
C VAL A 12 -17.78 -10.41 3.08
N TYR A 13 -16.66 -10.43 2.36
CA TYR A 13 -16.19 -11.57 1.59
C TYR A 13 -16.02 -12.83 2.45
N ILE A 14 -15.32 -12.72 3.58
CA ILE A 14 -15.05 -13.90 4.42
C ILE A 14 -16.27 -14.32 5.23
N LYS A 15 -17.14 -13.40 5.63
CA LYS A 15 -18.37 -13.72 6.33
C LYS A 15 -19.36 -14.45 5.43
N GLN A 16 -19.63 -13.91 4.24
CA GLN A 16 -20.65 -14.45 3.34
C GLN A 16 -20.21 -15.78 2.69
N ASN A 17 -18.94 -15.94 2.39
CA ASN A 17 -18.48 -17.06 1.57
C ASN A 17 -17.79 -18.20 2.36
N PHE A 18 -17.29 -17.91 3.55
CA PHE A 18 -16.57 -18.88 4.36
C PHE A 18 -17.16 -19.06 5.77
N GLY A 19 -18.23 -18.33 6.11
CA GLY A 19 -18.91 -18.45 7.41
C GLY A 19 -18.01 -18.13 8.61
N ILE A 20 -16.93 -17.37 8.43
CA ILE A 20 -16.02 -17.01 9.51
C ILE A 20 -16.71 -16.00 10.42
N ALA A 21 -16.83 -16.37 11.71
CA ALA A 21 -17.48 -15.55 12.71
C ALA A 21 -16.80 -14.18 12.89
N GLU A 22 -17.60 -13.15 13.16
CA GLU A 22 -17.13 -11.77 13.35
C GLU A 22 -16.05 -11.66 14.44
N ALA A 23 -16.18 -12.43 15.51
CA ALA A 23 -15.18 -12.51 16.57
C ALA A 23 -13.80 -12.98 16.09
N ARG A 24 -13.73 -13.86 15.07
CA ARG A 24 -12.46 -14.24 14.44
C ARG A 24 -11.98 -13.19 13.47
N TYR A 25 -12.88 -12.54 12.74
CA TYR A 25 -12.49 -11.45 11.83
C TYR A 25 -11.79 -10.31 12.57
N SER A 26 -12.24 -9.96 13.78
CA SER A 26 -11.65 -8.85 14.56
C SER A 26 -10.14 -9.02 14.83
N TRP A 27 -9.61 -10.24 14.76
CA TRP A 27 -8.17 -10.48 14.87
C TRP A 27 -7.36 -9.92 13.67
N LEU A 28 -7.98 -9.78 12.50
CA LEU A 28 -7.29 -9.23 11.31
C LEU A 28 -6.91 -7.75 11.53
N PRO A 29 -7.87 -6.83 11.76
CA PRO A 29 -7.54 -5.44 12.04
C PRO A 29 -6.73 -5.26 13.34
N THR A 30 -6.94 -6.12 14.35
CA THR A 30 -6.12 -6.10 15.57
C THR A 30 -4.66 -6.42 15.26
N THR A 31 -4.39 -7.43 14.42
CA THR A 31 -3.03 -7.76 14.00
C THR A 31 -2.38 -6.60 13.25
N ASN A 32 -3.11 -5.97 12.32
CA ASN A 32 -2.62 -4.75 11.63
C ASN A 32 -2.25 -3.67 12.66
N ALA A 33 -3.15 -3.33 13.58
CA ALA A 33 -2.90 -2.30 14.58
C ALA A 33 -1.67 -2.60 15.45
N LEU A 34 -1.53 -3.84 15.92
CA LEU A 34 -0.36 -4.27 16.70
C LEU A 34 0.93 -4.17 15.88
N MET A 35 0.91 -4.66 14.64
CA MET A 35 2.09 -4.54 13.76
C MET A 35 2.45 -3.09 13.50
N VAL A 36 1.48 -2.20 13.29
CA VAL A 36 1.75 -0.76 13.12
C VAL A 36 2.38 -0.20 14.38
N VAL A 37 1.82 -0.42 15.56
CA VAL A 37 2.35 0.11 16.82
C VAL A 37 3.79 -0.36 17.09
N PHE A 38 4.07 -1.63 16.89
CA PHE A 38 5.37 -2.21 17.25
C PHE A 38 6.42 -2.11 16.14
N LEU A 39 6.04 -2.17 14.87
CA LEU A 39 6.99 -2.29 13.77
C LEU A 39 7.19 -1.00 12.97
N GLN A 40 6.27 -0.03 13.05
CA GLN A 40 6.33 1.20 12.23
C GLN A 40 7.66 1.93 12.36
N VAL A 41 8.12 2.14 13.59
CA VAL A 41 9.36 2.88 13.86
C VAL A 41 10.58 2.15 13.27
N PHE A 42 10.67 0.83 13.48
CA PHE A 42 11.78 0.02 12.99
C PHE A 42 11.82 -0.02 11.46
N ILE A 43 10.68 -0.27 10.82
CA ILE A 43 10.58 -0.32 9.36
C ILE A 43 10.90 1.06 8.77
N THR A 44 10.33 2.13 9.31
CA THR A 44 10.60 3.49 8.82
C THR A 44 12.09 3.85 8.96
N GLN A 45 12.73 3.53 10.10
CA GLN A 45 14.15 3.79 10.27
C GLN A 45 15.02 2.96 9.33
N PHE A 46 14.67 1.69 9.09
CA PHE A 46 15.39 0.83 8.16
C PHE A 46 15.36 1.38 6.73
N PHE A 47 14.18 1.85 6.27
CA PHE A 47 14.01 2.32 4.90
C PHE A 47 14.44 3.78 4.67
N LYS A 48 14.62 4.61 5.70
CA LYS A 48 15.09 6.01 5.57
C LYS A 48 16.42 6.17 4.81
N ARG A 49 17.27 5.14 4.81
CA ARG A 49 18.56 5.15 4.10
C ARG A 49 18.45 4.88 2.60
N TYR A 50 17.28 4.47 2.14
CA TYR A 50 17.02 4.18 0.74
C TYR A 50 16.21 5.29 0.11
N ARG A 51 16.28 5.41 -1.22
CA ARG A 51 15.51 6.41 -1.98
C ARG A 51 14.04 5.98 -2.03
N ASP A 52 13.12 6.93 -1.92
CA ASP A 52 11.68 6.68 -1.96
C ASP A 52 11.27 5.85 -3.18
N THR A 53 11.86 6.15 -4.36
CA THR A 53 11.58 5.42 -5.61
C THR A 53 12.03 3.96 -5.61
N GLN A 54 12.97 3.58 -4.75
CA GLN A 54 13.40 2.18 -4.58
C GLN A 54 12.56 1.45 -3.54
N VAL A 55 12.01 2.16 -2.59
CA VAL A 55 11.21 1.60 -1.50
C VAL A 55 9.76 1.37 -1.92
N MET A 56 9.18 2.29 -2.70
CA MET A 56 7.80 2.18 -3.18
C MET A 56 7.45 0.87 -3.90
N PRO A 57 8.30 0.34 -4.83
CA PRO A 57 8.03 -0.95 -5.47
C PRO A 57 7.95 -2.11 -4.48
N ILE A 58 8.75 -2.08 -3.41
CA ILE A 58 8.75 -3.12 -2.38
C ILE A 58 7.40 -3.14 -1.65
N GLY A 59 6.93 -1.99 -1.20
CA GLY A 59 5.62 -1.88 -0.56
C GLY A 59 4.47 -2.28 -1.48
N ALA A 60 4.51 -1.84 -2.75
CA ALA A 60 3.52 -2.23 -3.76
C ALA A 60 3.50 -3.74 -4.03
N PHE A 61 4.68 -4.39 -4.01
CA PHE A 61 4.78 -5.85 -4.12
C PHE A 61 4.08 -6.57 -2.97
N PHE A 62 4.27 -6.12 -1.72
CA PHE A 62 3.58 -6.70 -0.56
C PHE A 62 2.06 -6.53 -0.65
N TYR A 63 1.57 -5.39 -1.14
CA TYR A 63 0.15 -5.22 -1.42
C TYR A 63 -0.36 -6.22 -2.48
N ALA A 64 0.35 -6.37 -3.59
CA ALA A 64 -0.03 -7.33 -4.64
C ALA A 64 0.00 -8.77 -4.12
N ALA A 65 1.03 -9.15 -3.39
CA ALA A 65 1.17 -10.48 -2.79
C ALA A 65 0.02 -10.78 -1.81
N SER A 66 -0.36 -9.82 -0.98
CA SER A 66 -1.49 -9.99 -0.06
C SER A 66 -2.81 -10.28 -0.79
N MET A 67 -3.05 -9.61 -1.94
CA MET A 67 -4.24 -9.87 -2.76
C MET A 67 -4.26 -11.29 -3.32
N VAL A 68 -3.11 -11.78 -3.79
CA VAL A 68 -3.00 -13.18 -4.26
C VAL A 68 -3.29 -14.15 -3.12
N ILE A 69 -2.75 -13.90 -1.92
CA ILE A 69 -3.00 -14.74 -0.76
C ILE A 69 -4.50 -14.77 -0.41
N VAL A 70 -5.20 -13.63 -0.42
CA VAL A 70 -6.66 -13.60 -0.21
C VAL A 70 -7.38 -14.43 -1.26
N GLY A 71 -7.06 -14.23 -2.54
CA GLY A 71 -7.69 -14.94 -3.65
C GLY A 71 -7.54 -16.46 -3.59
N LEU A 72 -6.42 -16.95 -3.05
CA LEU A 72 -6.14 -18.38 -2.87
C LEU A 72 -6.68 -18.94 -1.55
N SER A 73 -6.98 -18.08 -0.58
CA SER A 73 -7.37 -18.51 0.76
C SER A 73 -8.84 -19.00 0.81
N SER A 74 -9.06 -19.97 1.68
CA SER A 74 -10.39 -20.49 2.02
C SER A 74 -10.58 -20.65 3.53
N GLN A 75 -9.55 -20.37 4.33
CA GLN A 75 -9.54 -20.54 5.77
C GLN A 75 -9.02 -19.27 6.46
N PHE A 76 -9.40 -19.09 7.72
CA PHE A 76 -9.02 -17.96 8.54
C PHE A 76 -7.52 -17.63 8.50
N TRP A 77 -6.66 -18.62 8.64
CA TRP A 77 -5.21 -18.40 8.69
C TRP A 77 -4.62 -17.83 7.40
N GLY A 78 -5.21 -18.15 6.23
CA GLY A 78 -4.81 -17.56 4.97
C GLY A 78 -5.18 -16.06 4.90
N PHE A 79 -6.36 -15.69 5.35
CA PHE A 79 -6.78 -14.29 5.43
C PHE A 79 -5.97 -13.51 6.47
N TRP A 80 -5.63 -14.15 7.60
CA TRP A 80 -4.76 -13.56 8.61
C TRP A 80 -3.35 -13.29 8.04
N LEU A 81 -2.77 -14.27 7.35
CA LEU A 81 -1.48 -14.10 6.66
C LEU A 81 -1.53 -12.97 5.63
N ALA A 82 -2.60 -12.91 4.83
CA ALA A 82 -2.79 -11.84 3.86
C ALA A 82 -2.82 -10.47 4.52
N MET A 83 -3.51 -10.33 5.67
CA MET A 83 -3.52 -9.09 6.45
C MET A 83 -2.12 -8.74 6.95
N ALA A 84 -1.37 -9.69 7.50
CA ALA A 84 -0.01 -9.44 7.96
C ALA A 84 0.92 -9.01 6.82
N VAL A 85 0.84 -9.66 5.66
CA VAL A 85 1.62 -9.30 4.46
C VAL A 85 1.24 -7.91 3.95
N MET A 86 -0.07 -7.59 3.91
CA MET A 86 -0.53 -6.26 3.53
C MET A 86 0.00 -5.19 4.48
N THR A 87 -0.02 -5.46 5.78
CA THR A 87 0.45 -4.51 6.80
C THR A 87 1.94 -4.19 6.61
N VAL A 88 2.78 -5.17 6.25
CA VAL A 88 4.17 -4.89 5.88
C VAL A 88 4.24 -3.91 4.71
N GLY A 89 3.45 -4.11 3.67
CA GLY A 89 3.33 -3.18 2.54
C GLY A 89 2.90 -1.78 2.97
N GLU A 90 1.95 -1.68 3.88
CA GLU A 90 1.44 -0.42 4.43
C GLU A 90 2.51 0.33 5.23
N LEU A 91 3.20 -0.37 6.12
CA LEU A 91 4.29 0.18 6.94
C LEU A 91 5.44 0.75 6.10
N ILE A 92 5.67 0.19 4.92
CA ILE A 92 6.68 0.67 3.96
C ILE A 92 6.13 1.83 3.14
N THR A 93 4.92 1.67 2.57
CA THR A 93 4.38 2.58 1.54
C THR A 93 3.86 3.88 2.13
N ALA A 94 3.14 3.84 3.26
CA ALA A 94 2.47 5.01 3.81
C ALA A 94 3.43 6.17 4.16
N PRO A 95 4.51 5.95 4.94
CA PRO A 95 5.47 7.02 5.23
C PRO A 95 6.26 7.43 3.99
N THR A 96 6.65 6.48 3.14
CA THR A 96 7.44 6.75 1.93
C THR A 96 6.66 7.59 0.93
N ALA A 97 5.40 7.26 0.66
CA ALA A 97 4.56 8.01 -0.26
C ALA A 97 4.28 9.44 0.25
N THR A 98 4.00 9.59 1.53
CA THR A 98 3.79 10.90 2.15
C THR A 98 5.04 11.78 2.05
N THR A 99 6.21 11.21 2.36
CA THR A 99 7.51 11.91 2.24
C THR A 99 7.80 12.26 0.78
N PHE A 100 7.58 11.35 -0.15
CA PHE A 100 7.78 11.58 -1.58
C PHE A 100 6.93 12.75 -2.09
N VAL A 101 5.63 12.78 -1.75
CA VAL A 101 4.71 13.86 -2.16
C VAL A 101 5.10 15.18 -1.51
N ALA A 102 5.47 15.17 -0.23
CA ALA A 102 5.92 16.36 0.49
C ALA A 102 7.22 16.95 -0.11
N ASN A 103 8.14 16.10 -0.57
CA ASN A 103 9.39 16.50 -1.20
C ASN A 103 9.21 16.97 -2.65
N LEU A 104 8.14 16.55 -3.33
CA LEU A 104 7.80 17.00 -4.68
C LEU A 104 7.17 18.39 -4.68
N ALA A 105 6.54 18.78 -3.57
CA ALA A 105 5.80 20.02 -3.45
C ALA A 105 6.71 21.20 -3.07
N PRO A 106 6.50 22.40 -3.68
CA PRO A 106 7.10 23.64 -3.18
C PRO A 106 6.74 23.86 -1.70
N PRO A 107 7.65 24.49 -0.90
CA PRO A 107 7.45 24.65 0.53
C PRO A 107 6.11 25.28 0.95
N ASP A 108 5.63 26.24 0.18
CA ASP A 108 4.38 26.98 0.37
C ASP A 108 3.14 26.19 -0.06
N GLN A 109 3.28 25.10 -0.82
CA GLN A 109 2.17 24.32 -1.37
C GLN A 109 2.09 22.87 -0.84
N ARG A 110 2.92 22.49 0.12
CA ARG A 110 2.96 21.12 0.66
C ARG A 110 1.59 20.62 1.13
N GLY A 111 0.82 21.46 1.83
CA GLY A 111 -0.52 21.12 2.28
C GLY A 111 -1.48 20.80 1.13
N ARG A 112 -1.41 21.56 0.03
CA ARG A 112 -2.24 21.33 -1.17
C ARG A 112 -1.89 20.01 -1.85
N TYR A 113 -0.60 19.70 -2.02
CA TYR A 113 -0.16 18.44 -2.62
C TYR A 113 -0.56 17.22 -1.76
N LEU A 114 -0.37 17.30 -0.44
CA LEU A 114 -0.81 16.25 0.48
C LEU A 114 -2.33 16.10 0.50
N GLY A 115 -3.08 17.18 0.39
CA GLY A 115 -4.54 17.14 0.25
C GLY A 115 -4.99 16.41 -1.00
N VAL A 116 -4.40 16.73 -2.16
CA VAL A 116 -4.67 16.01 -3.43
C VAL A 116 -4.26 14.55 -3.32
N PHE A 117 -3.13 14.24 -2.70
CA PHE A 117 -2.71 12.86 -2.44
C PHE A 117 -3.74 12.12 -1.56
N GLY A 118 -4.25 12.77 -0.51
CA GLY A 118 -5.32 12.20 0.34
C GLY A 118 -6.61 11.88 -0.43
N LEU A 119 -6.97 12.70 -1.43
CA LEU A 119 -8.12 12.42 -2.30
C LEU A 119 -7.97 11.10 -3.08
N THR A 120 -6.76 10.71 -3.46
CA THR A 120 -6.54 9.42 -4.16
C THR A 120 -6.96 8.23 -3.29
N TRP A 121 -6.78 8.33 -1.98
CA TRP A 121 -7.24 7.34 -1.02
C TRP A 121 -8.77 7.29 -0.97
N GLN A 122 -9.41 8.43 -0.85
CA GLN A 122 -10.87 8.53 -0.80
C GLN A 122 -11.53 7.99 -2.07
N VAL A 123 -10.97 8.33 -3.24
CA VAL A 123 -11.43 7.80 -4.53
C VAL A 123 -11.27 6.26 -4.58
N ALA A 124 -10.15 5.73 -4.09
CA ALA A 124 -9.93 4.29 -4.04
C ALA A 124 -10.92 3.58 -3.10
N MET A 125 -11.27 4.20 -1.96
CA MET A 125 -12.24 3.67 -1.01
C MET A 125 -13.69 3.70 -1.55
N ALA A 126 -14.02 4.67 -2.40
CA ALA A 126 -15.34 4.77 -3.02
C ALA A 126 -15.49 3.82 -4.23
N ILE A 127 -14.52 3.85 -5.16
CA ILE A 127 -14.61 3.10 -6.42
C ILE A 127 -14.21 1.64 -6.25
N GLY A 128 -13.25 1.35 -5.37
CA GLY A 128 -12.69 0.01 -5.21
C GLY A 128 -13.73 -1.07 -4.92
N PRO A 129 -14.53 -0.94 -3.85
CA PRO A 129 -15.58 -1.92 -3.51
C PRO A 129 -16.66 -2.04 -4.56
N PHE A 130 -17.05 -0.93 -5.22
CA PHE A 130 -18.02 -0.94 -6.31
C PHE A 130 -17.52 -1.75 -7.52
N ALA A 131 -16.31 -1.47 -7.98
CA ALA A 131 -15.67 -2.21 -9.06
C ALA A 131 -15.51 -3.69 -8.70
N ALA A 132 -15.15 -3.98 -7.43
CA ALA A 132 -15.01 -5.34 -6.95
C ALA A 132 -16.34 -6.10 -6.91
N GLY A 133 -17.46 -5.44 -6.58
CA GLY A 133 -18.80 -6.03 -6.68
C GLY A 133 -19.10 -6.48 -8.11
N ILE A 134 -18.94 -5.58 -9.08
CA ILE A 134 -19.14 -5.90 -10.51
C ILE A 134 -18.24 -7.06 -10.96
N LEU A 135 -16.97 -7.06 -10.55
CA LEU A 135 -16.05 -8.15 -10.89
C LEU A 135 -16.48 -9.49 -10.28
N SER A 136 -16.94 -9.47 -9.03
CA SER A 136 -17.46 -10.68 -8.37
C SER A 136 -18.66 -11.27 -9.08
N ASP A 137 -19.58 -10.41 -9.52
CA ASP A 137 -20.82 -10.82 -10.19
C ASP A 137 -20.57 -11.34 -11.62
N THR A 138 -19.58 -10.78 -12.32
CA THR A 138 -19.33 -11.10 -13.74
C THR A 138 -18.28 -12.18 -13.95
N LEU A 139 -17.19 -12.16 -13.19
CA LEU A 139 -16.02 -13.03 -13.37
C LEU A 139 -15.81 -14.01 -12.21
N GLY A 140 -16.72 -13.96 -11.21
CA GLY A 140 -16.70 -14.85 -10.07
C GLY A 140 -16.02 -14.26 -8.83
N LEU A 141 -16.37 -14.85 -7.71
CA LEU A 141 -16.14 -14.39 -6.35
C LEU A 141 -14.67 -14.02 -6.01
N ARG A 142 -13.72 -14.67 -6.61
CA ARG A 142 -12.28 -14.45 -6.34
C ARG A 142 -11.62 -13.45 -7.28
N SER A 143 -12.32 -13.06 -8.35
CA SER A 143 -11.76 -12.20 -9.40
C SER A 143 -11.30 -10.82 -8.90
N PRO A 144 -11.97 -10.13 -7.96
CA PRO A 144 -11.52 -8.83 -7.48
C PRO A 144 -10.12 -8.87 -6.86
N TRP A 145 -9.79 -9.96 -6.18
CA TRP A 145 -8.50 -10.14 -5.54
C TRP A 145 -7.38 -10.29 -6.58
N PHE A 146 -7.58 -11.11 -7.61
CA PHE A 146 -6.58 -11.30 -8.66
C PHE A 146 -6.43 -10.08 -9.56
N VAL A 147 -7.53 -9.39 -9.89
CA VAL A 147 -7.47 -8.12 -10.64
C VAL A 147 -6.72 -7.06 -9.85
N SER A 148 -6.98 -6.96 -8.54
CA SER A 148 -6.25 -6.02 -7.67
C SER A 148 -4.77 -6.38 -7.53
N ALA A 149 -4.44 -7.67 -7.48
CA ALA A 149 -3.05 -8.12 -7.51
C ALA A 149 -2.35 -7.68 -8.81
N LEU A 150 -3.02 -7.82 -9.96
CA LEU A 150 -2.49 -7.35 -11.24
C LEU A 150 -2.25 -5.84 -11.23
N VAL A 151 -3.20 -5.05 -10.74
CA VAL A 151 -3.05 -3.59 -10.59
C VAL A 151 -1.88 -3.25 -9.66
N GLY A 152 -1.71 -4.01 -8.57
CA GLY A 152 -0.58 -3.89 -7.66
C GLY A 152 0.76 -4.17 -8.36
N LEU A 153 0.85 -5.23 -9.18
CA LEU A 153 2.05 -5.57 -9.96
C LEU A 153 2.35 -4.53 -11.04
N LEU A 154 1.32 -3.98 -11.69
CA LEU A 154 1.50 -2.86 -12.62
C LEU A 154 2.06 -1.62 -11.90
N SER A 155 1.64 -1.38 -10.65
CA SER A 155 2.21 -0.31 -9.83
C SER A 155 3.68 -0.56 -9.49
N VAL A 156 4.06 -1.80 -9.17
CA VAL A 156 5.48 -2.19 -8.98
C VAL A 156 6.28 -1.86 -10.24
N TYR A 157 5.79 -2.28 -11.40
CA TYR A 157 6.46 -2.00 -12.68
C TYR A 157 6.61 -0.50 -12.96
N ALA A 158 5.55 0.28 -12.73
CA ALA A 158 5.56 1.73 -12.91
C ALA A 158 6.60 2.42 -12.00
N PHE A 159 6.69 2.02 -10.72
CA PHE A 159 7.69 2.56 -9.79
C PHE A 159 9.12 2.19 -10.16
N VAL A 160 9.35 0.96 -10.63
CA VAL A 160 10.67 0.53 -11.13
C VAL A 160 11.08 1.34 -12.36
N LEU A 161 10.15 1.60 -13.29
CA LEU A 161 10.42 2.46 -14.44
C LEU A 161 10.74 3.90 -14.03
N LEU A 162 10.02 4.42 -13.04
CA LEU A 162 10.26 5.76 -12.51
C LEU A 162 11.68 5.88 -11.90
N ASP A 163 12.12 4.87 -11.14
CA ASP A 163 13.48 4.86 -10.56
C ASP A 163 14.55 4.82 -11.66
N ARG A 164 14.35 3.98 -12.67
CA ARG A 164 15.27 3.89 -13.83
C ARG A 164 15.39 5.21 -14.57
N ARG A 165 14.27 5.89 -14.86
CA ARG A 165 14.26 7.19 -15.54
C ARG A 165 14.96 8.27 -14.71
N LYS A 166 14.73 8.32 -13.40
CA LYS A 166 15.43 9.27 -12.51
C LYS A 166 16.94 9.06 -12.50
N LYS A 167 17.40 7.82 -12.54
CA LYS A 167 18.84 7.51 -12.66
C LYS A 167 19.43 7.99 -13.99
N GLN A 168 18.72 7.83 -15.09
CA GLN A 168 19.19 8.23 -16.43
C GLN A 168 19.19 9.75 -16.62
N SER A 169 18.24 10.47 -16.02
CA SER A 169 18.13 11.93 -16.16
C SER A 169 19.15 12.73 -15.33
N GLY A 170 20.09 12.07 -14.65
CA GLY A 170 21.11 12.77 -13.83
C GLY A 170 20.54 13.58 -12.66
N LEU A 171 19.23 13.54 -12.42
CA LEU A 171 18.54 14.16 -11.30
C LEU A 171 18.80 13.41 -9.99
N THR A 172 19.99 12.83 -9.87
CA THR A 172 20.54 12.42 -8.60
C THR A 172 21.02 13.72 -7.97
N SER A 173 20.09 14.53 -7.48
CA SER A 173 20.43 15.68 -6.67
C SER A 173 21.28 15.18 -5.51
N GLU A 174 22.55 15.55 -5.54
CA GLU A 174 23.37 15.74 -4.37
C GLU A 174 22.47 16.28 -3.26
N HIS A 175 22.49 15.63 -2.12
CA HIS A 175 22.13 16.31 -0.89
C HIS A 175 22.93 17.62 -0.87
N PRO A 176 22.30 18.79 -0.74
CA PRO A 176 23.07 20.00 -0.49
C PRO A 176 23.76 19.74 0.84
N HIS A 177 25.07 19.42 0.75
CA HIS A 177 25.97 19.59 1.87
C HIS A 177 25.78 21.04 2.32
N ILE A 178 25.26 21.21 3.52
CA ILE A 178 25.35 22.43 4.27
C ILE A 178 26.81 22.81 4.22
N GLN A 179 27.16 23.73 3.32
CA GLN A 179 28.40 24.46 3.44
C GLN A 179 28.27 25.23 4.76
N GLN A 180 28.93 24.71 5.79
CA GLN A 180 29.26 25.50 6.94
C GLN A 180 30.22 26.57 6.42
N GLU A 181 29.69 27.76 6.14
CA GLU A 181 30.50 28.96 6.21
C GLU A 181 31.02 29.07 7.62
N ASN A 182 32.30 28.80 7.75
CA ASN A 182 33.09 29.23 8.92
C ASN A 182 33.41 30.72 8.76
N PRO A 183 33.30 31.52 9.83
CA PRO A 183 33.53 32.95 9.87
C PRO A 183 35.01 33.31 9.62
#